data_e4f79b33dd292a4f60325c6965c39ed3
#
_entry.id   e4f79b33dd292a4f60325c6965c39ed3
#
_cell.length_a   1.000
_cell.length_b   1.000
_cell.length_c   1.000
_cell.angle_alpha   90.00
_cell.angle_beta   90.00
_cell.angle_gamma   90.00
#
_symmetry.space_group_name_H-M   'P 1'
#
loop_
_entity.id
_entity.type
_entity.pdbx_description
1 polymer ?
#
loop_
_entity_poly.entity_id
_entity_poly.type
_entity_poly.pdbx_seq_one_letter_code
_entity_poly.pdbx_strand_id
1 'polypeptide(L)'
;MLTNLKQPDLEAVIAACEQAAASGPVDPETGGLPLIARDRVYTLVDTLPREAQDELLALMWTGGPKNENSFEQNLELAQKTATDNHAAFLSEQAARLPDYLKEGLKKMGAS
;
A
#
# COMPACT_ATOMS: atom_id res chain seq x y z
N MET A 1 7.70 5.31 12.50
CA MET A 1 7.40 6.66 12.00
C MET A 1 7.79 6.78 10.53
N LEU A 2 6.95 7.40 9.73
CA LEU A 2 7.24 7.57 8.31
C LEU A 2 8.24 8.71 8.11
N THR A 3 9.32 8.45 7.37
CA THR A 3 10.37 9.45 7.12
C THR A 3 10.49 9.80 5.64
N ASN A 4 10.26 8.84 4.75
CA ASN A 4 10.39 9.05 3.30
C ASN A 4 9.03 9.13 2.61
N LEU A 5 8.03 8.43 3.13
CA LEU A 5 6.67 8.49 2.59
C LEU A 5 5.95 9.69 3.22
N LYS A 6 5.66 10.67 2.39
CA LYS A 6 5.02 11.90 2.85
C LYS A 6 3.51 11.73 2.97
N GLN A 7 2.90 12.49 3.87
CA GLN A 7 1.46 12.44 4.10
C GLN A 7 0.66 12.65 2.81
N PRO A 8 0.96 13.66 1.96
CA PRO A 8 0.22 13.83 0.70
C PRO A 8 0.34 12.61 -0.22
N ASP A 9 1.51 11.97 -0.27
CA ASP A 9 1.70 10.79 -1.12
C ASP A 9 0.88 9.61 -0.60
N LEU A 10 0.86 9.41 0.70
CA LEU A 10 0.06 8.35 1.33
C LEU A 10 -1.43 8.58 1.07
N GLU A 11 -1.90 9.82 1.25
CA GLU A 11 -3.30 10.16 1.00
C GLU A 11 -3.66 9.96 -0.48
N ALA A 12 -2.74 10.27 -1.40
CA ALA A 12 -2.96 10.07 -2.83
C ALA A 12 -3.12 8.58 -3.16
N VAL A 13 -2.31 7.73 -2.57
CA VAL A 13 -2.42 6.28 -2.78
C VAL A 13 -3.75 5.77 -2.25
N ILE A 14 -4.13 6.16 -1.04
CA ILE A 14 -5.41 5.76 -0.44
C ILE A 14 -6.57 6.23 -1.32
N ALA A 15 -6.55 7.49 -1.74
CA ALA A 15 -7.61 8.06 -2.57
C ALA A 15 -7.72 7.33 -3.92
N ALA A 16 -6.59 7.01 -4.54
CA ALA A 16 -6.58 6.29 -5.82
C ALA A 16 -7.21 4.91 -5.66
N CYS A 17 -6.89 4.21 -4.58
CA CYS A 17 -7.49 2.89 -4.30
C CYS A 17 -8.98 2.99 -4.05
N GLU A 18 -9.42 3.99 -3.29
CA GLU A 18 -10.84 4.19 -2.98
C GLU A 18 -11.63 4.57 -4.23
N GLN A 19 -11.08 5.43 -5.09
CA GLN A 19 -11.71 5.80 -6.34
C GLN A 19 -11.80 4.61 -7.29
N ALA A 20 -10.76 3.79 -7.33
CA ALA A 20 -10.75 2.58 -8.15
C ALA A 20 -11.84 1.60 -7.70
N ALA A 21 -12.01 1.43 -6.40
CA ALA A 21 -13.04 0.55 -5.86
C ALA A 21 -14.44 1.08 -6.14
N ALA A 22 -14.62 2.40 -6.17
CA ALA A 22 -15.92 3.03 -6.46
C ALA A 22 -16.26 3.05 -7.95
N SER A 23 -15.25 2.91 -8.82
CA SER A 23 -15.41 3.08 -10.27
C SER A 23 -15.91 1.85 -11.01
N GLY A 24 -15.93 0.68 -10.37
CA GLY A 24 -16.33 -0.52 -11.06
C GLY A 24 -16.43 -1.73 -10.15
N PRO A 25 -17.03 -2.81 -10.65
CA PRO A 25 -17.18 -4.02 -9.87
C PRO A 25 -15.84 -4.73 -9.65
N VAL A 26 -15.74 -5.45 -8.55
CA VAL A 26 -14.63 -6.33 -8.27
C VAL A 26 -14.62 -7.45 -9.32
N ASP A 27 -13.44 -7.79 -9.82
CA ASP A 27 -13.29 -8.88 -10.77
C ASP A 27 -13.71 -10.20 -10.09
N PRO A 28 -14.73 -10.91 -10.62
CA PRO A 28 -15.21 -12.14 -9.98
C PRO A 28 -14.20 -13.29 -10.04
N GLU A 29 -13.27 -13.25 -10.97
CA GLU A 29 -12.27 -14.32 -11.11
C GLU A 29 -11.10 -14.14 -10.12
N THR A 30 -10.65 -12.93 -9.93
CA THR A 30 -9.49 -12.64 -9.09
C THR A 30 -9.87 -12.06 -7.73
N GLY A 31 -11.09 -11.59 -7.58
CA GLY A 31 -11.54 -10.89 -6.38
C GLY A 31 -10.90 -9.52 -6.20
N GLY A 32 -10.19 -9.04 -7.21
CA GLY A 32 -9.47 -7.77 -7.19
C GLY A 32 -10.12 -6.70 -8.06
N LEU A 33 -9.48 -5.54 -8.07
CA LEU A 33 -9.94 -4.42 -8.89
C LEU A 33 -9.64 -4.66 -10.36
N PRO A 34 -10.40 -4.01 -11.28
CA PRO A 34 -10.10 -4.09 -12.71
C PRO A 34 -8.67 -3.64 -13.02
N LEU A 35 -8.10 -4.16 -14.10
CA LEU A 35 -6.73 -3.85 -14.51
C LEU A 35 -6.47 -2.36 -14.63
N ILE A 36 -7.41 -1.61 -15.22
CA ILE A 36 -7.25 -0.16 -15.39
C ILE A 36 -7.10 0.54 -14.04
N ALA A 37 -7.89 0.10 -13.06
CA ALA A 37 -7.84 0.66 -11.72
C ALA A 37 -6.51 0.33 -11.03
N ARG A 38 -6.04 -0.91 -11.20
CA ARG A 38 -4.75 -1.33 -10.64
C ARG A 38 -3.58 -0.61 -11.30
N ASP A 39 -3.68 -0.32 -12.60
CA ASP A 39 -2.66 0.43 -13.31
C ASP A 39 -2.48 1.83 -12.75
N ARG A 40 -3.55 2.46 -12.33
CA ARG A 40 -3.50 3.79 -11.71
C ARG A 40 -2.70 3.75 -10.41
N VAL A 41 -2.98 2.76 -9.58
CA VAL A 41 -2.26 2.56 -8.32
C VAL A 41 -0.80 2.22 -8.60
N TYR A 42 -0.57 1.34 -9.56
CA TYR A 42 0.79 0.96 -9.98
C TYR A 42 1.60 2.20 -10.37
N THR A 43 1.05 3.02 -11.27
CA THR A 43 1.75 4.22 -11.74
C THR A 43 2.08 5.16 -10.59
N LEU A 44 1.13 5.36 -9.70
CA LEU A 44 1.31 6.25 -8.56
C LEU A 44 2.41 5.76 -7.62
N VAL A 45 2.42 4.47 -7.30
CA VAL A 45 3.45 3.89 -6.45
C VAL A 45 4.80 3.88 -7.15
N ASP A 46 4.82 3.58 -8.45
CA ASP A 46 6.05 3.53 -9.23
C ASP A 46 6.76 4.87 -9.30
N THR A 47 6.03 5.98 -9.16
CA THR A 47 6.64 7.32 -9.13
C THR A 47 7.27 7.66 -7.79
N LEU A 48 6.99 6.89 -6.74
CA LEU A 48 7.59 7.13 -5.43
C LEU A 48 9.02 6.59 -5.39
N PRO A 49 9.93 7.23 -4.62
CA PRO A 49 11.25 6.67 -4.42
C PRO A 49 11.17 5.35 -3.67
N ARG A 50 12.16 4.49 -3.84
CA ARG A 50 12.19 3.15 -3.24
C ARG A 50 11.96 3.21 -1.73
N GLU A 51 12.55 4.16 -1.06
CA GLU A 51 12.43 4.32 0.38
C GLU A 51 10.99 4.58 0.81
N ALA A 52 10.26 5.38 0.03
CA ALA A 52 8.84 5.62 0.29
C ALA A 52 8.00 4.37 0.00
N GLN A 53 8.36 3.62 -1.04
CA GLN A 53 7.68 2.36 -1.34
C GLN A 53 7.89 1.33 -0.22
N ASP A 54 9.09 1.26 0.33
CA ASP A 54 9.39 0.36 1.46
C ASP A 54 8.52 0.71 2.67
N GLU A 55 8.38 1.99 2.97
CA GLU A 55 7.53 2.44 4.08
C GLU A 55 6.05 2.13 3.81
N LEU A 56 5.60 2.31 2.57
CA LEU A 56 4.22 2.01 2.19
C LEU A 56 3.92 0.51 2.36
N LEU A 57 4.83 -0.35 1.91
CA LEU A 57 4.69 -1.80 2.05
C LEU A 57 4.71 -2.19 3.53
N ALA A 58 5.62 -1.63 4.31
CA ALA A 58 5.71 -1.90 5.73
C ALA A 58 4.44 -1.48 6.47
N LEU A 59 3.88 -0.34 6.10
CA LEU A 59 2.64 0.16 6.68
C LEU A 59 1.47 -0.78 6.35
N MET A 60 1.39 -1.26 5.12
CA MET A 60 0.37 -2.22 4.72
C MET A 60 0.48 -3.50 5.56
N TRP A 61 1.68 -4.03 5.72
CA TRP A 61 1.90 -5.22 6.54
C TRP A 61 1.53 -4.99 8.00
N THR A 62 1.89 -3.83 8.55
CA THR A 62 1.56 -3.47 9.94
C THR A 62 0.05 -3.47 10.17
N GLY A 63 -0.71 -3.01 9.19
CA GLY A 63 -2.17 -3.03 9.24
C GLY A 63 -2.82 -4.36 8.92
N GLY A 64 -2.05 -5.33 8.46
CA GLY A 64 -2.56 -6.65 8.10
C GLY A 64 -3.09 -7.42 9.31
N PRO A 65 -4.15 -8.21 9.14
CA PRO A 65 -4.83 -8.84 10.29
C PRO A 65 -4.01 -9.92 11.00
N LYS A 66 -3.01 -10.47 10.36
CA LYS A 66 -2.17 -11.54 10.94
C LYS A 66 -0.74 -11.11 11.21
N ASN A 67 -0.44 -9.85 11.02
CA ASN A 67 0.92 -9.36 11.19
C ASN A 67 1.10 -8.84 12.61
N GLU A 68 2.02 -9.45 13.35
CA GLU A 68 2.34 -9.08 14.73
C GLU A 68 3.63 -8.28 14.84
N ASN A 69 4.32 -8.05 13.73
CA ASN A 69 5.57 -7.29 13.73
C ASN A 69 5.31 -5.80 13.93
N SER A 70 6.30 -5.11 14.48
CA SER A 70 6.27 -3.65 14.53
C SER A 70 6.49 -3.07 13.13
N PHE A 71 6.19 -1.77 12.97
CA PHE A 71 6.45 -1.09 11.71
C PHE A 71 7.93 -1.18 11.32
N GLU A 72 8.83 -1.00 12.28
CA GLU A 72 10.28 -1.04 12.04
C GLU A 72 10.72 -2.42 11.55
N GLN A 73 10.17 -3.48 12.13
CA GLN A 73 10.45 -4.85 11.68
C GLN A 73 9.95 -5.08 10.25
N ASN A 74 8.74 -4.62 9.95
CA ASN A 74 8.17 -4.73 8.61
C ASN A 74 8.94 -3.89 7.61
N LEU A 75 9.43 -2.71 8.00
CA LEU A 75 10.23 -1.86 7.13
C LEU A 75 11.55 -2.55 6.77
N GLU A 76 12.19 -3.17 7.75
CA GLU A 76 13.41 -3.92 7.49
C GLU A 76 13.18 -5.05 6.50
N LEU A 77 12.08 -5.78 6.65
CA LEU A 77 11.71 -6.84 5.71
C LEU A 77 11.44 -6.29 4.31
N ALA A 78 10.75 -5.17 4.21
CA ALA A 78 10.47 -4.53 2.92
C ALA A 78 11.77 -4.11 2.23
N GLN A 79 12.71 -3.55 2.98
CA GLN A 79 14.00 -3.13 2.45
C GLN A 79 14.85 -4.30 1.94
N LYS A 80 14.68 -5.46 2.55
CA LYS A 80 15.41 -6.68 2.18
C LYS A 80 14.76 -7.44 1.02
N THR A 81 13.55 -7.06 0.61
CA THR A 81 12.86 -7.74 -0.47
C THR A 81 13.59 -7.52 -1.79
N ALA A 82 13.90 -8.61 -2.48
CA ALA A 82 14.68 -8.57 -3.72
C ALA A 82 13.77 -8.20 -4.90
N THR A 83 13.48 -6.92 -5.04
CA THR A 83 12.69 -6.38 -6.15
C THR A 83 13.13 -4.95 -6.44
N ASP A 84 12.95 -4.52 -7.70
CA ASP A 84 13.30 -3.15 -8.10
C ASP A 84 12.34 -2.13 -7.50
N ASN A 85 11.08 -2.50 -7.34
CA ASN A 85 10.08 -1.66 -6.67
C ASN A 85 8.92 -2.53 -6.20
N HIS A 86 8.06 -1.95 -5.37
CA HIS A 86 6.90 -2.65 -4.80
C HIS A 86 5.58 -2.33 -5.53
N ALA A 87 5.63 -1.59 -6.62
CA ALA A 87 4.42 -1.11 -7.29
C ALA A 87 3.51 -2.25 -7.75
N ALA A 88 4.09 -3.30 -8.34
CA ALA A 88 3.29 -4.43 -8.82
C ALA A 88 2.56 -5.13 -7.67
N PHE A 89 3.27 -5.41 -6.58
CA PHE A 89 2.69 -6.08 -5.42
C PHE A 89 1.60 -5.22 -4.78
N LEU A 90 1.90 -3.94 -4.55
CA LEU A 90 0.95 -3.02 -3.90
C LEU A 90 -0.30 -2.80 -4.76
N SER A 91 -0.14 -2.71 -6.09
CA SER A 91 -1.29 -2.54 -6.97
C SER A 91 -2.21 -3.77 -6.96
N GLU A 92 -1.65 -4.97 -6.78
CA GLU A 92 -2.44 -6.19 -6.65
C GLU A 92 -3.27 -6.20 -5.37
N GLN A 93 -2.83 -5.47 -4.34
CA GLN A 93 -3.53 -5.37 -3.06
C GLN A 93 -4.45 -4.16 -2.98
N ALA A 94 -4.64 -3.44 -4.09
CA ALA A 94 -5.35 -2.16 -4.10
C ALA A 94 -6.74 -2.20 -3.48
N ALA A 95 -7.47 -3.32 -3.63
CA ALA A 95 -8.82 -3.45 -3.06
C ALA A 95 -8.82 -3.39 -1.53
N ARG A 96 -7.74 -3.83 -0.89
CA ARG A 96 -7.61 -3.91 0.58
C ARG A 96 -6.63 -2.89 1.14
N LEU A 97 -5.85 -2.28 0.26
CA LEU A 97 -4.76 -1.40 0.66
C LEU A 97 -5.20 -0.24 1.55
N PRO A 98 -6.30 0.48 1.24
CA PRO A 98 -6.73 1.59 2.10
C PRO A 98 -6.98 1.16 3.54
N ASP A 99 -7.66 0.03 3.73
CA ASP A 99 -7.98 -0.48 5.07
C ASP A 99 -6.72 -0.84 5.83
N TYR A 100 -5.78 -1.52 5.17
CA TYR A 100 -4.52 -1.91 5.81
C TYR A 100 -3.65 -0.71 6.12
N LEU A 101 -3.61 0.29 5.25
CA LEU A 101 -2.84 1.50 5.49
C LEU A 101 -3.40 2.30 6.66
N LYS A 102 -4.71 2.46 6.73
CA LYS A 102 -5.37 3.15 7.84
C LYS A 102 -5.15 2.41 9.16
N GLU A 103 -5.28 1.09 9.14
CA GLU A 103 -5.06 0.28 10.34
C GLU A 103 -3.59 0.32 10.78
N GLY A 104 -2.66 0.30 9.83
CA GLY A 104 -1.24 0.43 10.12
C GLY A 104 -0.92 1.75 10.80
N LEU A 105 -1.47 2.86 10.29
CA LEU A 105 -1.29 4.18 10.92
C LEU A 105 -1.83 4.18 12.34
N LYS A 106 -2.98 3.57 12.55
CA LYS A 106 -3.61 3.47 13.85
C LYS A 106 -2.73 2.69 14.83
N LYS A 107 -2.16 1.57 14.39
CA LYS A 107 -1.26 0.76 15.22
C LYS A 107 0.03 1.50 15.57
N MET A 108 0.48 2.39 14.69
CA MET A 108 1.65 3.23 14.94
C MET A 108 1.36 4.41 15.86
N GLY A 109 0.10 4.66 16.19
CA GLY A 109 -0.29 5.82 16.96
C GLY A 109 -0.27 7.13 16.18
N ALA A 110 -0.26 7.04 14.85
CA ALA A 110 -0.17 8.19 13.95
C ALA A 110 -1.53 8.58 13.36
N SER A 111 -2.58 8.30 14.05
CA SER A 111 -3.94 8.60 13.62
C SER A 111 -4.25 10.08 13.69
#